data_aa9266ede78871febcade372bd2d1d8f
#
_entry.id   aa9266ede78871febcade372bd2d1d8f
#
_cell.length_a   1.000
_cell.length_b   1.000
_cell.length_c   1.000
_cell.angle_alpha   90.00
_cell.angle_beta   90.00
_cell.angle_gamma   90.00
#
_symmetry.space_group_name_H-M   'P 1'
#
loop_
_entity.id
_entity.type
_entity.pdbx_description
1 polymer ?
#
loop_
_entity_poly.entity_id
_entity_poly.type
_entity_poly.pdbx_seq_one_letter_code
_entity_poly.pdbx_strand_id
1 'polypeptide(L)'
;MRYARKVMIDVDDCTQKMDDLKNMLTGELNIGVTFTFSPLLTETVLEFMKLYPHVRLNVFYKTMSELMDMLQRREVDFVLAFKPTDRNDKIESHVLFNNHLSVVVSEQHSLAKRKSLTLDDLAPYDAAMPARGLQARNSFDDMIHSENSKLKIRVELNDVSILLKLIKQSKLITILADATIHDEDGLVAIPLEMTGNDMEGCIHLLKQAYVKNSAREFYRLLSQSRAILKYSSLAKVL
;
A
#
# COMPACT_ATOMS: atom_id res chain seq x y z
N MET A 1 -15.35 0.79 30.75
CA MET A 1 -15.01 1.51 29.48
C MET A 1 -15.35 0.75 28.20
N ARG A 2 -15.21 -0.57 28.12
CA ARG A 2 -15.45 -1.37 26.87
C ARG A 2 -16.89 -1.25 26.33
N TYR A 3 -17.90 -1.30 27.22
CA TYR A 3 -19.32 -1.20 26.81
C TYR A 3 -19.71 0.21 26.38
N ALA A 4 -19.22 1.25 27.02
CA ALA A 4 -19.47 2.64 26.63
C ALA A 4 -18.94 2.92 25.22
N ARG A 5 -17.72 2.45 24.91
CA ARG A 5 -17.15 2.57 23.57
C ARG A 5 -17.98 1.84 22.51
N LYS A 6 -18.50 0.66 22.84
CA LYS A 6 -19.39 -0.09 21.92
C LYS A 6 -20.68 0.69 21.64
N VAL A 7 -21.31 1.24 22.67
CA VAL A 7 -22.54 2.04 22.50
C VAL A 7 -22.29 3.26 21.61
N MET A 8 -21.18 3.99 21.81
CA MET A 8 -20.81 5.12 20.96
C MET A 8 -20.64 4.70 19.51
N ILE A 9 -19.97 3.57 19.24
CA ILE A 9 -19.81 3.03 17.90
C ILE A 9 -21.15 2.67 17.25
N ASP A 10 -22.05 2.01 18.01
CA ASP A 10 -23.36 1.61 17.51
C ASP A 10 -24.24 2.85 17.21
N VAL A 11 -24.12 3.94 17.98
CA VAL A 11 -24.76 5.23 17.71
C VAL A 11 -24.20 5.88 16.45
N ASP A 12 -22.88 5.92 16.29
CA ASP A 12 -22.23 6.45 15.11
C ASP A 12 -22.62 5.67 13.84
N ASP A 13 -22.63 4.33 13.89
CA ASP A 13 -23.10 3.46 12.81
C ASP A 13 -24.58 3.76 12.44
N CYS A 14 -25.42 4.03 13.46
CA CYS A 14 -26.82 4.36 13.25
C CYS A 14 -27.00 5.73 12.56
N THR A 15 -26.24 6.73 13.01
CA THR A 15 -26.24 8.08 12.42
C THR A 15 -25.77 8.04 10.97
N GLN A 16 -24.69 7.34 10.70
CA GLN A 16 -24.17 7.17 9.33
C GLN A 16 -25.18 6.48 8.41
N LYS A 17 -25.86 5.43 8.89
CA LYS A 17 -26.94 4.78 8.12
C LYS A 17 -28.07 5.73 7.80
N MET A 18 -28.45 6.60 8.72
CA MET A 18 -29.51 7.58 8.52
C MET A 18 -29.11 8.64 7.47
N ASP A 19 -27.88 9.09 7.49
CA ASP A 19 -27.34 10.06 6.52
C ASP A 19 -27.22 9.42 5.12
N ASP A 20 -26.77 8.17 5.06
CA ASP A 20 -26.69 7.40 3.82
C ASP A 20 -28.10 7.16 3.21
N LEU A 21 -29.13 6.97 4.04
CA LEU A 21 -30.54 6.85 3.57
C LEU A 21 -31.07 8.15 2.94
N LYS A 22 -30.53 9.30 3.35
CA LYS A 22 -30.89 10.61 2.75
C LYS A 22 -30.10 10.90 1.47
N ASN A 23 -29.29 9.95 0.97
CA ASN A 23 -28.37 10.14 -0.14
C ASN A 23 -27.41 11.34 0.03
N MET A 24 -27.18 11.77 1.25
CA MET A 24 -26.23 12.81 1.58
C MET A 24 -24.87 12.17 1.85
N LEU A 25 -23.99 12.21 0.87
CA LEU A 25 -22.59 11.86 1.08
C LEU A 25 -21.91 13.05 1.78
N THR A 26 -21.93 13.01 3.10
CA THR A 26 -21.37 14.04 4.02
C THR A 26 -20.57 13.37 5.13
N GLY A 27 -19.94 14.17 5.97
CA GLY A 27 -19.18 13.67 7.12
C GLY A 27 -17.72 13.35 6.81
N GLU A 28 -17.16 12.36 7.46
CA GLU A 28 -15.74 12.03 7.38
C GLU A 28 -15.52 10.60 6.87
N LEU A 29 -14.51 10.45 6.03
CA LEU A 29 -13.98 9.17 5.58
C LEU A 29 -12.52 9.05 6.03
N ASN A 30 -12.25 8.08 6.91
CA ASN A 30 -10.94 7.84 7.50
C ASN A 30 -10.26 6.66 6.79
N ILE A 31 -9.13 6.90 6.13
CA ILE A 31 -8.45 5.94 5.27
C ILE A 31 -7.06 5.65 5.83
N GLY A 32 -6.78 4.38 6.16
CA GLY A 32 -5.44 3.92 6.47
C GLY A 32 -4.71 3.48 5.20
N VAL A 33 -3.45 3.87 5.03
CA VAL A 33 -2.71 3.60 3.78
C VAL A 33 -1.26 3.29 4.07
N THR A 34 -0.71 2.24 3.44
CA THR A 34 0.74 2.07 3.34
C THR A 34 1.30 2.88 2.17
N PHE A 35 2.57 3.26 2.23
CA PHE A 35 3.18 4.19 1.26
C PHE A 35 3.05 3.72 -0.20
N THR A 36 3.13 2.43 -0.45
CA THR A 36 3.03 1.85 -1.81
C THR A 36 1.76 2.26 -2.55
N PHE A 37 0.69 2.57 -1.83
CA PHE A 37 -0.59 2.99 -2.41
C PHE A 37 -0.68 4.50 -2.69
N SER A 38 0.38 5.29 -2.42
CA SER A 38 0.38 6.74 -2.63
C SER A 38 -0.02 7.18 -4.04
N PRO A 39 0.52 6.60 -5.13
CA PRO A 39 0.14 7.01 -6.48
C PRO A 39 -1.33 6.75 -6.78
N LEU A 40 -1.84 5.56 -6.40
CA LEU A 40 -3.24 5.17 -6.54
C LEU A 40 -4.19 6.09 -5.78
N LEU A 41 -3.78 6.44 -4.56
CA LEU A 41 -4.57 7.29 -3.67
C LEU A 41 -4.72 8.70 -4.22
N THR A 42 -3.66 9.29 -4.75
CA THR A 42 -3.66 10.68 -5.23
C THR A 42 -4.69 10.89 -6.34
N GLU A 43 -4.71 10.01 -7.35
CA GLU A 43 -5.68 10.06 -8.45
C GLU A 43 -7.12 9.94 -7.91
N THR A 44 -7.36 8.95 -7.05
CA THR A 44 -8.68 8.68 -6.49
C THR A 44 -9.18 9.81 -5.59
N VAL A 45 -8.32 10.39 -4.75
CA VAL A 45 -8.66 11.52 -3.87
C VAL A 45 -9.08 12.73 -4.69
N LEU A 46 -8.33 13.07 -5.74
CA LEU A 46 -8.66 14.21 -6.60
C LEU A 46 -10.02 14.06 -7.28
N GLU A 47 -10.34 12.87 -7.74
CA GLU A 47 -11.64 12.58 -8.36
C GLU A 47 -12.76 12.56 -7.34
N PHE A 48 -12.54 11.91 -6.18
CA PHE A 48 -13.51 11.82 -5.10
C PHE A 48 -13.91 13.21 -4.57
N MET A 49 -12.94 14.09 -4.34
CA MET A 49 -13.20 15.46 -3.88
C MET A 49 -14.06 16.28 -4.85
N LYS A 50 -13.92 16.05 -6.15
CA LYS A 50 -14.76 16.72 -7.17
C LYS A 50 -16.20 16.24 -7.13
N LEU A 51 -16.41 14.93 -6.94
CA LEU A 51 -17.73 14.32 -6.95
C LEU A 51 -18.46 14.46 -5.60
N TYR A 52 -17.71 14.47 -4.49
CA TYR A 52 -18.23 14.46 -3.12
C TYR A 52 -17.63 15.57 -2.26
N PRO A 53 -17.88 16.85 -2.58
CA PRO A 53 -17.24 17.99 -1.95
C PRO A 53 -17.60 18.19 -0.46
N HIS A 54 -18.64 17.50 0.03
CA HIS A 54 -19.10 17.59 1.42
C HIS A 54 -18.55 16.45 2.31
N VAL A 55 -17.71 15.56 1.76
CA VAL A 55 -17.03 14.51 2.53
C VAL A 55 -15.62 14.95 2.82
N ARG A 56 -15.25 14.99 4.09
CA ARG A 56 -13.87 15.22 4.54
C ARG A 56 -13.09 13.92 4.50
N LEU A 57 -11.94 13.92 3.81
CA LEU A 57 -11.02 12.79 3.78
C LEU A 57 -9.91 12.99 4.82
N ASN A 58 -9.73 11.99 5.68
CA ASN A 58 -8.59 11.89 6.60
C ASN A 58 -7.76 10.67 6.19
N VAL A 59 -6.49 10.89 5.85
CA VAL A 59 -5.60 9.85 5.36
C VAL A 59 -4.45 9.64 6.35
N PHE A 60 -4.25 8.41 6.77
CA PHE A 60 -3.26 8.02 7.77
C PHE A 60 -2.21 7.11 7.14
N TYR A 61 -0.98 7.62 6.96
CA TYR A 61 0.16 6.82 6.54
C TYR A 61 0.83 6.19 7.75
N LYS A 62 0.84 4.87 7.81
CA LYS A 62 1.38 4.08 8.91
C LYS A 62 1.92 2.74 8.44
N THR A 63 2.58 2.00 9.34
CA THR A 63 2.93 0.61 9.11
C THR A 63 1.70 -0.28 9.04
N MET A 64 1.83 -1.46 8.42
CA MET A 64 0.73 -2.42 8.30
C MET A 64 0.14 -2.79 9.66
N SER A 65 0.99 -3.04 10.66
CA SER A 65 0.55 -3.41 12.02
C SER A 65 -0.28 -2.32 12.66
N GLU A 66 0.20 -1.06 12.64
CA GLU A 66 -0.52 0.08 13.18
C GLU A 66 -1.88 0.28 12.48
N LEU A 67 -1.92 0.13 11.15
CA LEU A 67 -3.16 0.29 10.37
C LEU A 67 -4.18 -0.80 10.68
N MET A 68 -3.74 -2.05 10.87
CA MET A 68 -4.64 -3.14 11.25
C MET A 68 -5.19 -2.94 12.67
N ASP A 69 -4.40 -2.40 13.59
CA ASP A 69 -4.86 -2.01 14.93
C ASP A 69 -5.88 -0.87 14.86
N MET A 70 -5.62 0.17 14.06
CA MET A 70 -6.56 1.28 13.84
C MET A 70 -7.87 0.79 13.24
N LEU A 71 -7.82 -0.14 12.27
CA LEU A 71 -9.00 -0.75 11.67
C LEU A 71 -9.83 -1.51 12.72
N GLN A 72 -9.18 -2.33 13.55
CA GLN A 72 -9.88 -3.06 14.61
C GLN A 72 -10.48 -2.15 15.69
N ARG A 73 -9.86 -0.98 15.93
CA ARG A 73 -10.38 0.05 16.83
C ARG A 73 -11.43 0.95 16.19
N ARG A 74 -11.71 0.76 14.89
CA ARG A 74 -12.58 1.62 14.07
C ARG A 74 -12.14 3.09 14.02
N GLU A 75 -10.83 3.32 14.09
CA GLU A 75 -10.23 4.64 13.90
C GLU A 75 -10.11 4.98 12.41
N VAL A 76 -10.09 3.96 11.55
CA VAL A 76 -10.20 4.08 10.09
C VAL A 76 -11.35 3.22 9.57
N ASP A 77 -11.96 3.66 8.47
CA ASP A 77 -13.07 2.98 7.82
C ASP A 77 -12.58 1.77 6.99
N PHE A 78 -11.42 1.92 6.37
CA PHE A 78 -10.73 0.85 5.65
C PHE A 78 -9.22 1.12 5.56
N VAL A 79 -8.47 0.09 5.14
CA VAL A 79 -7.02 0.16 4.95
C VAL A 79 -6.65 -0.29 3.55
N LEU A 80 -5.76 0.46 2.90
CA LEU A 80 -5.10 0.11 1.64
C LEU A 80 -3.67 -0.36 1.93
N ALA A 81 -3.44 -1.64 1.76
CA ALA A 81 -2.16 -2.28 2.03
C ALA A 81 -2.04 -3.60 1.26
N PHE A 82 -0.85 -4.18 1.19
CA PHE A 82 -0.73 -5.55 0.70
C PHE A 82 -1.33 -6.53 1.71
N LYS A 83 -1.74 -7.68 1.20
CA LYS A 83 -2.31 -8.77 2.01
C LYS A 83 -1.28 -9.23 3.05
N PRO A 84 -1.63 -9.27 4.34
CA PRO A 84 -0.75 -9.79 5.37
C PRO A 84 -0.60 -11.30 5.26
N THR A 85 0.56 -11.82 5.65
CA THR A 85 0.81 -13.26 5.75
C THR A 85 -0.08 -13.90 6.81
N ASP A 86 -0.25 -13.22 7.94
CA ASP A 86 -1.09 -13.68 9.04
C ASP A 86 -2.56 -13.33 8.80
N ARG A 87 -3.42 -14.35 8.91
CA ARG A 87 -4.87 -14.15 8.79
C ARG A 87 -5.46 -13.63 10.10
N ASN A 88 -6.27 -12.57 9.96
CA ASN A 88 -7.09 -12.06 11.04
C ASN A 88 -8.57 -12.30 10.71
N ASP A 89 -9.23 -13.16 11.49
CA ASP A 89 -10.63 -13.55 11.23
C ASP A 89 -11.62 -12.39 11.31
N LYS A 90 -11.24 -11.26 11.92
CA LYS A 90 -12.07 -10.06 12.02
C LYS A 90 -11.95 -9.14 10.81
N ILE A 91 -10.97 -9.36 9.93
CA ILE A 91 -10.69 -8.53 8.78
C ILE A 91 -11.04 -9.27 7.50
N GLU A 92 -11.69 -8.58 6.59
CA GLU A 92 -11.96 -9.01 5.23
C GLU A 92 -11.05 -8.24 4.28
N SER A 93 -10.41 -8.96 3.34
CA SER A 93 -9.46 -8.39 2.39
C SER A 93 -9.93 -8.68 0.98
N HIS A 94 -10.12 -7.63 0.18
CA HIS A 94 -10.48 -7.74 -1.23
C HIS A 94 -9.29 -7.32 -2.08
N VAL A 95 -8.87 -8.19 -3.00
CA VAL A 95 -7.72 -7.94 -3.88
C VAL A 95 -8.09 -6.88 -4.91
N LEU A 96 -7.24 -5.89 -5.05
CA LEU A 96 -7.34 -4.80 -6.04
C LEU A 96 -6.43 -5.06 -7.24
N PHE A 97 -5.19 -5.50 -6.99
CA PHE A 97 -4.18 -5.76 -8.01
C PHE A 97 -3.08 -6.69 -7.49
N ASN A 98 -2.35 -7.30 -8.42
CA ASN A 98 -1.14 -8.05 -8.10
C ASN A 98 0.10 -7.18 -8.31
N ASN A 99 1.13 -7.42 -7.51
CA ASN A 99 2.38 -6.69 -7.56
C ASN A 99 3.56 -7.61 -7.19
N HIS A 100 4.78 -7.14 -7.43
CA HIS A 100 6.02 -7.86 -7.13
C HIS A 100 7.02 -6.90 -6.50
N LEU A 101 7.98 -7.44 -5.76
CA LEU A 101 9.18 -6.70 -5.37
C LEU A 101 10.11 -6.59 -6.56
N SER A 102 10.63 -5.39 -6.76
CA SER A 102 11.63 -5.09 -7.77
C SER A 102 12.83 -4.38 -7.17
N VAL A 103 13.95 -4.50 -7.84
CA VAL A 103 15.14 -3.68 -7.55
C VAL A 103 14.91 -2.32 -8.19
N VAL A 104 14.89 -1.28 -7.37
CA VAL A 104 14.72 0.10 -7.83
C VAL A 104 16.04 0.82 -7.82
N VAL A 105 16.37 1.43 -8.94
CA VAL A 105 17.61 2.16 -9.17
C VAL A 105 17.36 3.46 -9.93
N SER A 106 18.34 4.37 -9.91
CA SER A 106 18.34 5.52 -10.81
C SER A 106 18.39 5.07 -12.29
N GLU A 107 17.73 5.80 -13.19
CA GLU A 107 17.82 5.56 -14.64
C GLU A 107 19.27 5.55 -15.18
N GLN A 108 20.19 6.24 -14.50
CA GLN A 108 21.60 6.30 -14.84
C GLN A 108 22.43 5.15 -14.26
N HIS A 109 21.81 4.27 -13.46
CA HIS A 109 22.51 3.16 -12.82
C HIS A 109 22.89 2.09 -13.83
N SER A 110 24.03 1.39 -13.60
CA SER A 110 24.52 0.32 -14.50
C SER A 110 23.52 -0.83 -14.69
N LEU A 111 22.66 -1.09 -13.70
CA LEU A 111 21.61 -2.10 -13.74
C LEU A 111 20.35 -1.67 -14.49
N ALA A 112 20.15 -0.38 -14.75
CA ALA A 112 18.87 0.16 -15.28
C ALA A 112 18.41 -0.47 -16.62
N LYS A 113 19.33 -1.06 -17.39
CA LYS A 113 19.03 -1.71 -18.69
C LYS A 113 18.81 -3.24 -18.58
N ARG A 114 18.92 -3.80 -17.39
CA ARG A 114 18.69 -5.23 -17.15
C ARG A 114 17.21 -5.53 -17.23
N LYS A 115 16.85 -6.70 -17.75
CA LYS A 115 15.44 -7.15 -17.84
C LYS A 115 14.93 -7.74 -16.53
N SER A 116 15.80 -8.38 -15.78
CA SER A 116 15.56 -8.98 -14.47
C SER A 116 16.87 -9.10 -13.70
N LEU A 117 16.78 -9.31 -12.40
CA LEU A 117 17.93 -9.48 -11.50
C LEU A 117 17.65 -10.61 -10.51
N THR A 118 18.70 -11.35 -10.17
CA THR A 118 18.71 -12.32 -9.07
C THR A 118 19.34 -11.69 -7.82
N LEU A 119 19.23 -12.33 -6.66
CA LEU A 119 19.91 -11.86 -5.43
C LEU A 119 21.43 -11.81 -5.57
N ASP A 120 22.02 -12.75 -6.31
CA ASP A 120 23.47 -12.76 -6.54
C ASP A 120 23.94 -11.57 -7.39
N ASP A 121 23.12 -11.09 -8.32
CA ASP A 121 23.43 -9.89 -9.11
C ASP A 121 23.53 -8.63 -8.23
N LEU A 122 22.94 -8.64 -7.02
CA LEU A 122 22.93 -7.49 -6.10
C LEU A 122 24.17 -7.44 -5.19
N ALA A 123 24.88 -8.55 -5.01
CA ALA A 123 26.01 -8.65 -4.09
C ALA A 123 27.12 -7.60 -4.29
N PRO A 124 27.43 -7.10 -5.51
CA PRO A 124 28.43 -6.06 -5.73
C PRO A 124 27.99 -4.65 -5.28
N TYR A 125 26.66 -4.42 -5.09
CA TYR A 125 26.11 -3.09 -4.90
C TYR A 125 25.78 -2.81 -3.43
N ASP A 126 25.96 -1.56 -3.03
CA ASP A 126 25.48 -1.06 -1.74
C ASP A 126 23.98 -0.74 -1.83
N ALA A 127 23.22 -1.09 -0.79
CA ALA A 127 21.78 -0.90 -0.74
C ALA A 127 21.36 0.13 0.31
N ALA A 128 20.33 0.92 -0.03
CA ALA A 128 19.52 1.63 0.93
C ALA A 128 18.16 0.94 1.00
N MET A 129 17.76 0.46 2.17
CA MET A 129 16.56 -0.36 2.32
C MET A 129 15.47 0.35 3.11
N PRO A 130 14.20 0.04 2.85
CA PRO A 130 13.13 0.39 3.78
C PRO A 130 13.44 -0.21 5.16
N ALA A 131 13.13 0.52 6.22
CA ALA A 131 13.26 0.02 7.59
C ALA A 131 12.32 -1.17 7.85
N ARG A 132 12.69 -2.01 8.80
CA ARG A 132 11.83 -3.10 9.28
C ARG A 132 10.50 -2.57 9.78
N GLY A 133 9.42 -3.31 9.53
CA GLY A 133 8.05 -2.87 9.77
C GLY A 133 7.37 -2.24 8.55
N LEU A 134 8.13 -1.77 7.56
CA LEU A 134 7.59 -1.40 6.26
C LEU A 134 7.35 -2.67 5.42
N GLN A 135 6.22 -2.70 4.72
CA GLN A 135 5.69 -3.93 4.11
C GLN A 135 6.63 -4.54 3.07
N ALA A 136 7.23 -3.73 2.18
CA ALA A 136 8.19 -4.22 1.19
C ALA A 136 9.43 -4.87 1.86
N ARG A 137 9.91 -4.29 2.98
CA ARG A 137 11.03 -4.86 3.74
C ARG A 137 10.64 -6.17 4.40
N ASN A 138 9.50 -6.23 5.06
CA ASN A 138 9.05 -7.45 5.71
C ASN A 138 8.88 -8.58 4.68
N SER A 139 8.22 -8.31 3.56
CA SER A 139 8.05 -9.29 2.49
C SER A 139 9.39 -9.77 1.93
N PHE A 140 10.35 -8.87 1.74
CA PHE A 140 11.69 -9.24 1.30
C PHE A 140 12.41 -10.10 2.34
N ASP A 141 12.41 -9.70 3.61
CA ASP A 141 13.03 -10.46 4.69
C ASP A 141 12.42 -11.87 4.82
N ASP A 142 11.09 -12.01 4.65
CA ASP A 142 10.39 -13.30 4.67
C ASP A 142 10.83 -14.21 3.52
N MET A 143 11.03 -13.66 2.32
CA MET A 143 11.47 -14.42 1.14
C MET A 143 12.92 -14.89 1.26
N ILE A 144 13.81 -14.09 1.86
CA ILE A 144 15.23 -14.41 1.97
C ILE A 144 15.58 -15.28 3.19
N HIS A 145 14.61 -15.61 4.08
CA HIS A 145 14.88 -16.43 5.26
C HIS A 145 15.52 -17.80 4.93
N SER A 146 15.30 -18.31 3.72
CA SER A 146 15.90 -19.54 3.20
C SER A 146 17.20 -19.31 2.41
N GLU A 147 17.55 -18.08 2.09
CA GLU A 147 18.70 -17.72 1.26
C GLU A 147 19.64 -16.79 2.03
N ASN A 148 20.95 -17.15 2.07
CA ASN A 148 21.98 -16.28 2.64
C ASN A 148 22.17 -15.03 1.75
N SER A 149 21.34 -14.02 1.93
CA SER A 149 21.46 -12.76 1.19
C SER A 149 22.78 -12.06 1.55
N LYS A 150 23.61 -11.81 0.53
CA LYS A 150 24.85 -11.04 0.63
C LYS A 150 24.64 -9.54 0.42
N LEU A 151 23.39 -9.06 0.53
CA LEU A 151 23.05 -7.65 0.30
C LEU A 151 23.76 -6.74 1.31
N LYS A 152 24.51 -5.76 0.81
CA LYS A 152 25.25 -4.80 1.63
C LYS A 152 24.38 -3.60 1.99
N ILE A 153 23.61 -3.70 3.06
CA ILE A 153 22.74 -2.59 3.51
C ILE A 153 23.61 -1.51 4.17
N ARG A 154 23.68 -0.32 3.56
CA ARG A 154 24.39 0.86 4.04
C ARG A 154 23.48 1.85 4.76
N VAL A 155 22.21 1.90 4.37
CA VAL A 155 21.22 2.84 4.90
C VAL A 155 19.91 2.10 5.10
N GLU A 156 19.24 2.34 6.22
CA GLU A 156 17.85 1.96 6.45
C GLU A 156 17.03 3.21 6.75
N LEU A 157 15.88 3.36 6.07
CA LEU A 157 15.00 4.52 6.18
C LEU A 157 13.55 4.08 6.36
N ASN A 158 12.84 4.73 7.28
CA ASN A 158 11.41 4.53 7.47
C ASN A 158 10.54 5.50 6.64
N ASP A 159 11.17 6.41 5.92
CA ASP A 159 10.51 7.33 4.97
C ASP A 159 10.88 6.95 3.53
N VAL A 160 9.90 6.41 2.80
CA VAL A 160 10.10 5.96 1.42
C VAL A 160 10.33 7.14 0.47
N SER A 161 9.77 8.32 0.74
CA SER A 161 10.00 9.51 -0.10
C SER A 161 11.45 9.96 -0.04
N ILE A 162 12.06 9.93 1.15
CA ILE A 162 13.49 10.22 1.32
C ILE A 162 14.33 9.12 0.67
N LEU A 163 13.94 7.86 0.83
CA LEU A 163 14.61 6.73 0.20
C LEU A 163 14.64 6.88 -1.33
N LEU A 164 13.52 7.17 -1.98
CA LEU A 164 13.46 7.38 -3.43
C LEU A 164 14.34 8.54 -3.90
N LYS A 165 14.36 9.66 -3.16
CA LYS A 165 15.26 10.79 -3.46
C LYS A 165 16.73 10.39 -3.35
N LEU A 166 17.09 9.58 -2.36
CA LEU A 166 18.43 9.07 -2.19
C LEU A 166 18.84 8.16 -3.35
N ILE A 167 17.96 7.25 -3.79
CA ILE A 167 18.22 6.38 -4.93
C ILE A 167 18.40 7.18 -6.22
N LYS A 168 17.56 8.20 -6.47
CA LYS A 168 17.69 9.07 -7.66
C LYS A 168 19.07 9.74 -7.78
N GLN A 169 19.69 10.07 -6.64
CA GLN A 169 20.92 10.88 -6.57
C GLN A 169 22.19 10.07 -6.26
N SER A 170 22.09 8.75 -6.22
CA SER A 170 23.20 7.90 -5.82
C SER A 170 23.35 6.67 -6.74
N LYS A 171 24.38 5.84 -6.43
CA LYS A 171 24.54 4.51 -7.04
C LYS A 171 24.03 3.40 -6.12
N LEU A 172 23.21 3.73 -5.14
CA LEU A 172 22.58 2.75 -4.27
C LEU A 172 21.44 2.07 -4.98
N ILE A 173 21.17 0.84 -4.61
CA ILE A 173 19.98 0.10 -4.99
C ILE A 173 19.00 0.04 -3.82
N THR A 174 17.72 -0.17 -4.11
CA THR A 174 16.72 -0.51 -3.09
C THR A 174 15.77 -1.59 -3.62
N ILE A 175 15.00 -2.20 -2.73
CA ILE A 175 13.99 -3.20 -3.06
C ILE A 175 12.64 -2.69 -2.56
N LEU A 176 11.73 -2.47 -3.49
CA LEU A 176 10.39 -1.95 -3.26
C LEU A 176 9.37 -2.67 -4.16
N ALA A 177 8.10 -2.56 -3.83
CA ALA A 177 7.03 -2.99 -4.72
C ALA A 177 6.96 -2.07 -5.96
N ASP A 178 6.72 -2.61 -7.15
CA ASP A 178 6.65 -1.85 -8.41
C ASP A 178 5.69 -0.67 -8.34
N ALA A 179 4.54 -0.87 -7.69
CA ALA A 179 3.53 0.17 -7.52
C ALA A 179 4.05 1.40 -6.78
N THR A 180 5.13 1.26 -5.99
CA THR A 180 5.71 2.37 -5.21
C THR A 180 6.33 3.45 -6.11
N ILE A 181 6.84 3.09 -7.28
CA ILE A 181 7.50 4.02 -8.20
C ILE A 181 6.67 4.35 -9.44
N HIS A 182 5.38 3.97 -9.42
CA HIS A 182 4.47 4.39 -10.46
C HIS A 182 4.40 5.93 -10.48
N ASP A 183 4.63 6.54 -11.63
CA ASP A 183 4.74 7.98 -11.84
C ASP A 183 5.95 8.68 -11.17
N GLU A 184 7.01 7.92 -10.81
CA GLU A 184 8.25 8.46 -10.29
C GLU A 184 9.31 8.58 -11.39
N ASP A 185 9.47 9.77 -11.95
CA ASP A 185 10.51 10.06 -12.95
C ASP A 185 11.93 9.83 -12.40
N GLY A 186 12.84 9.38 -13.26
CA GLY A 186 14.26 9.20 -12.93
C GLY A 186 14.59 7.92 -12.18
N LEU A 187 13.60 7.03 -11.98
CA LEU A 187 13.76 5.71 -11.38
C LEU A 187 13.32 4.59 -12.32
N VAL A 188 13.95 3.44 -12.18
CA VAL A 188 13.61 2.21 -12.91
C VAL A 188 13.40 1.08 -11.91
N ALA A 189 12.27 0.38 -12.04
CA ALA A 189 12.04 -0.90 -11.37
C ALA A 189 12.51 -2.03 -12.28
N ILE A 190 13.32 -2.93 -11.76
CA ILE A 190 13.83 -4.10 -12.47
C ILE A 190 13.30 -5.32 -11.72
N PRO A 191 12.54 -6.21 -12.37
CA PRO A 191 11.98 -7.40 -11.74
C PRO A 191 13.04 -8.20 -10.98
N LEU A 192 12.74 -8.56 -9.74
CA LEU A 192 13.58 -9.41 -8.90
C LEU A 192 13.09 -10.86 -9.02
N GLU A 193 13.93 -11.72 -9.58
CA GLU A 193 13.64 -13.15 -9.73
C GLU A 193 13.80 -13.86 -8.38
N MET A 194 12.68 -14.08 -7.71
CA MET A 194 12.60 -14.79 -6.43
C MET A 194 11.33 -15.63 -6.37
N THR A 195 11.41 -16.79 -5.76
CA THR A 195 10.23 -17.62 -5.48
C THR A 195 9.34 -16.94 -4.44
N GLY A 196 8.02 -16.89 -4.71
CA GLY A 196 7.06 -16.29 -3.78
C GLY A 196 7.02 -14.77 -3.83
N ASN A 197 7.60 -14.15 -4.86
CA ASN A 197 7.58 -12.69 -5.07
C ASN A 197 6.23 -12.20 -5.60
N ASP A 198 5.13 -12.71 -5.04
CA ASP A 198 3.77 -12.28 -5.39
C ASP A 198 3.16 -11.54 -4.22
N MET A 199 2.72 -10.31 -4.44
CA MET A 199 2.09 -9.45 -3.45
C MET A 199 0.71 -9.02 -3.94
N GLU A 200 -0.33 -9.28 -3.14
CA GLU A 200 -1.69 -8.84 -3.45
C GLU A 200 -1.98 -7.49 -2.79
N GLY A 201 -2.14 -6.44 -3.59
CA GLY A 201 -2.63 -5.13 -3.13
C GLY A 201 -4.11 -5.21 -2.81
N CYS A 202 -4.50 -4.88 -1.58
CA CYS A 202 -5.85 -5.10 -1.06
C CYS A 202 -6.45 -3.85 -0.44
N ILE A 203 -7.79 -3.82 -0.42
CA ILE A 203 -8.55 -3.07 0.57
C ILE A 203 -8.95 -4.01 1.70
N HIS A 204 -8.72 -3.58 2.93
CA HIS A 204 -9.05 -4.31 4.15
C HIS A 204 -10.17 -3.61 4.90
N LEU A 205 -11.19 -4.37 5.27
CA LEU A 205 -12.39 -3.92 5.96
C LEU A 205 -12.60 -4.73 7.23
N LEU A 206 -13.22 -4.13 8.23
CA LEU A 206 -13.61 -4.85 9.43
C LEU A 206 -14.90 -5.63 9.13
N LYS A 207 -14.88 -6.95 9.29
CA LYS A 207 -16.06 -7.80 9.15
C LYS A 207 -17.19 -7.34 10.07
N GLN A 208 -18.41 -7.43 9.58
CA GLN A 208 -19.62 -7.06 10.32
C GLN A 208 -19.71 -5.58 10.75
N ALA A 209 -18.78 -4.72 10.29
CA ALA A 209 -18.92 -3.29 10.44
C ALA A 209 -19.82 -2.71 9.33
N TYR A 210 -20.47 -1.61 9.64
CA TYR A 210 -21.17 -0.85 8.62
C TYR A 210 -20.15 -0.22 7.66
N VAL A 211 -20.36 -0.41 6.36
CA VAL A 211 -19.55 0.24 5.32
C VAL A 211 -20.31 1.45 4.81
N LYS A 212 -19.78 2.64 5.08
CA LYS A 212 -20.32 3.93 4.66
C LYS A 212 -20.49 4.00 3.13
N ASN A 213 -21.50 4.68 2.62
CA ASN A 213 -21.64 4.92 1.18
C ASN A 213 -20.44 5.67 0.60
N SER A 214 -19.86 6.61 1.35
CA SER A 214 -18.63 7.30 0.95
C SER A 214 -17.45 6.35 0.76
N ALA A 215 -17.31 5.31 1.61
CA ALA A 215 -16.28 4.28 1.45
C ALA A 215 -16.52 3.41 0.21
N ARG A 216 -17.78 3.05 -0.08
CA ARG A 216 -18.14 2.29 -1.29
C ARG A 216 -17.84 3.07 -2.56
N GLU A 217 -18.18 4.36 -2.58
CA GLU A 217 -17.89 5.22 -3.72
C GLU A 217 -16.38 5.46 -3.90
N PHE A 218 -15.64 5.64 -2.81
CA PHE A 218 -14.18 5.71 -2.86
C PHE A 218 -13.57 4.43 -3.44
N TYR A 219 -14.02 3.25 -2.99
CA TYR A 219 -13.59 1.96 -3.54
C TYR A 219 -13.93 1.83 -5.02
N ARG A 220 -15.13 2.25 -5.45
CA ARG A 220 -15.54 2.23 -6.87
C ARG A 220 -14.59 3.05 -7.73
N LEU A 221 -14.27 4.28 -7.32
CA LEU A 221 -13.33 5.15 -8.03
C LEU A 221 -11.92 4.57 -8.03
N LEU A 222 -11.46 4.06 -6.89
CA LEU A 222 -10.15 3.44 -6.76
C LEU A 222 -10.00 2.25 -7.73
N SER A 223 -11.00 1.37 -7.82
CA SER A 223 -10.98 0.21 -8.72
C SER A 223 -10.97 0.57 -10.21
N GLN A 224 -11.40 1.77 -10.56
CA GLN A 224 -11.41 2.32 -11.92
C GLN A 224 -10.19 3.21 -12.22
N SER A 225 -9.30 3.44 -11.26
CA SER A 225 -8.12 4.27 -11.44
C SER A 225 -7.18 3.68 -12.50
N ARG A 226 -6.50 4.54 -13.25
CA ARG A 226 -5.56 4.12 -14.31
C ARG A 226 -4.45 3.25 -13.77
N ALA A 227 -3.97 3.57 -12.57
CA ALA A 227 -2.92 2.82 -11.92
C ALA A 227 -3.36 1.39 -11.59
N ILE A 228 -4.55 1.18 -11.02
CA ILE A 228 -5.07 -0.19 -10.79
C ILE A 228 -5.27 -0.94 -12.09
N LEU A 229 -5.86 -0.31 -13.12
CA LEU A 229 -6.09 -0.95 -14.41
C LEU A 229 -4.77 -1.41 -15.07
N LYS A 230 -3.69 -0.64 -14.93
CA LYS A 230 -2.36 -1.01 -15.42
C LYS A 230 -1.84 -2.28 -14.74
N TYR A 231 -1.91 -2.36 -13.41
CA TYR A 231 -1.46 -3.55 -12.67
C TYR A 231 -2.39 -4.76 -12.84
N SER A 232 -3.70 -4.53 -13.01
CA SER A 232 -4.65 -5.61 -13.28
C SER A 232 -4.50 -6.20 -14.69
N SER A 233 -4.05 -5.42 -15.68
CA SER A 233 -3.83 -5.90 -17.04
C SER A 233 -2.55 -6.75 -17.16
N LEU A 234 -1.53 -6.47 -16.37
CA LEU A 234 -0.30 -7.27 -16.31
C LEU A 234 -0.54 -8.67 -15.75
N ALA A 235 -1.47 -8.83 -14.82
CA ALA A 235 -1.87 -10.13 -14.26
C ALA A 235 -2.57 -11.07 -15.27
N LYS A 236 -3.04 -10.56 -16.41
CA LYS A 236 -3.67 -11.36 -17.49
C LYS A 236 -2.72 -11.81 -18.58
N VAL A 237 -1.45 -11.43 -18.51
CA VAL A 237 -0.42 -11.70 -19.54
C VAL A 237 0.60 -12.74 -19.07
N LEU A 238 0.52 -13.18 -17.81
CA LEU A 238 1.27 -14.31 -17.25
C LEU A 238 0.31 -15.47 -16.94
#